data_c64ed14ef1187ed1b080a5664f911b43
#
_entry.id   c64ed14ef1187ed1b080a5664f911b43
#
_cell.length_a   1.000
_cell.length_b   1.000
_cell.length_c   1.000
_cell.angle_alpha   90.00
_cell.angle_beta   90.00
_cell.angle_gamma   90.00
#
_symmetry.space_group_name_H-M   'P 1'
#
loop_
_entity.id
_entity.type
_entity.pdbx_description
1 polymer ?
#
loop_
_entity_poly.entity_id
_entity_poly.type
_entity_poly.pdbx_seq_one_letter_code
_entity_poly.pdbx_strand_id
1 'polypeptide(L)'
;MKNTSKSFILLALTTLVASMLACAIPTLPFTVQITVPTPGPTALPISDIRMTTDETGTTQAVTYSPKQSFVVFLDLSGIQIGSVIEAKWYSVNVVGVTPNTLINVSDYTYEAGVQTFHFKLNATGGGQWPAGSYKVEIYLNGVKAREVSFYVN
;
A
#
# COMPACT_ATOMS: atom_id res chain seq x y z
N MET A 1 -65.33 -10.56 -56.16
CA MET A 1 -65.70 -9.16 -56.58
C MET A 1 -64.47 -8.33 -56.30
N LYS A 2 -63.65 -7.97 -57.32
CA LYS A 2 -63.59 -6.65 -58.00
C LYS A 2 -63.32 -5.58 -56.96
N ASN A 3 -62.24 -4.78 -56.98
CA ASN A 3 -61.63 -4.01 -58.08
C ASN A 3 -60.20 -3.55 -57.65
N THR A 4 -59.23 -3.80 -58.41
CA THR A 4 -58.35 -2.97 -59.25
C THR A 4 -58.53 -1.46 -59.17
N SER A 5 -57.44 -0.74 -58.89
CA SER A 5 -57.03 0.55 -59.49
C SER A 5 -55.60 0.79 -59.07
N LYS A 6 -54.61 0.58 -59.83
CA LYS A 6 -54.03 1.22 -61.03
C LYS A 6 -53.74 2.70 -60.80
N SER A 7 -52.41 3.01 -60.88
CA SER A 7 -51.79 4.18 -61.50
C SER A 7 -51.81 5.48 -60.69
N PHE A 8 -50.70 6.12 -60.46
CA PHE A 8 -49.90 6.80 -61.46
C PHE A 8 -48.49 7.07 -60.97
N ILE A 9 -47.57 6.73 -61.79
CA ILE A 9 -46.20 7.23 -61.81
C ILE A 9 -46.28 8.70 -62.12
N LEU A 10 -45.74 9.54 -61.26
CA LEU A 10 -45.32 10.88 -61.68
C LEU A 10 -43.87 11.09 -61.27
N LEU A 11 -43.08 11.02 -62.33
CA LEU A 11 -41.65 11.33 -62.36
C LEU A 11 -41.50 12.82 -62.15
N ALA A 12 -41.05 13.23 -60.95
CA ALA A 12 -40.61 14.58 -60.74
C ALA A 12 -39.10 14.54 -60.51
N LEU A 13 -38.40 14.69 -61.61
CA LEU A 13 -36.98 14.89 -61.68
C LEU A 13 -36.68 16.34 -61.22
N THR A 14 -36.50 16.56 -59.98
CA THR A 14 -35.97 17.81 -59.45
C THR A 14 -34.48 17.63 -59.21
N THR A 15 -33.69 18.12 -60.14
CA THR A 15 -32.27 18.32 -60.01
C THR A 15 -32.01 19.37 -58.92
N LEU A 16 -31.77 18.93 -57.72
CA LEU A 16 -31.26 19.76 -56.65
C LEU A 16 -29.74 19.79 -56.79
N VAL A 17 -29.24 20.86 -57.37
CA VAL A 17 -27.82 21.23 -57.36
C VAL A 17 -27.48 21.58 -55.91
N ALA A 18 -27.00 20.61 -55.17
CA ALA A 18 -26.42 20.86 -53.85
C ALA A 18 -25.06 21.52 -54.06
N SER A 19 -25.03 22.82 -53.87
CA SER A 19 -23.79 23.58 -53.71
C SER A 19 -23.07 23.08 -52.49
N MET A 20 -22.03 22.30 -52.69
CA MET A 20 -21.08 21.96 -51.64
C MET A 20 -20.28 23.19 -51.26
N LEU A 21 -20.78 23.99 -50.31
CA LEU A 21 -19.92 24.90 -49.57
C LEU A 21 -19.06 24.02 -48.67
N ALA A 22 -17.87 23.69 -49.16
CA ALA A 22 -16.82 23.14 -48.33
C ALA A 22 -16.36 24.24 -47.37
N CYS A 23 -16.98 24.34 -46.20
CA CYS A 23 -16.37 25.02 -45.07
C CYS A 23 -15.11 24.24 -44.70
N ALA A 24 -13.97 24.68 -45.18
CA ALA A 24 -12.68 24.27 -44.64
C ALA A 24 -12.61 24.79 -43.21
N ILE A 25 -12.93 23.94 -42.27
CA ILE A 25 -12.66 24.19 -40.85
C ILE A 25 -11.15 24.08 -40.70
N PRO A 26 -10.43 25.17 -40.35
CA PRO A 26 -9.02 25.04 -40.04
C PRO A 26 -8.91 24.14 -38.82
N THR A 27 -8.50 22.91 -39.04
CA THR A 27 -8.08 22.01 -37.95
C THR A 27 -6.77 22.56 -37.40
N LEU A 28 -6.88 23.46 -36.44
CA LEU A 28 -5.74 23.79 -35.59
C LEU A 28 -5.37 22.48 -34.87
N PRO A 29 -4.11 22.04 -34.93
CA PRO A 29 -3.65 20.92 -34.12
C PRO A 29 -3.73 21.34 -32.65
N PHE A 30 -4.87 21.04 -32.02
CA PHE A 30 -5.00 21.21 -30.58
C PHE A 30 -4.23 20.05 -29.95
N THR A 31 -2.93 20.27 -29.76
CA THR A 31 -2.11 19.35 -29.00
C THR A 31 -2.48 19.55 -27.52
N VAL A 32 -3.42 18.73 -27.01
CA VAL A 32 -3.63 18.64 -25.58
C VAL A 32 -2.37 18.03 -25.01
N GLN A 33 -1.48 18.84 -24.49
CA GLN A 33 -0.43 18.36 -23.60
C GLN A 33 -1.09 17.96 -22.28
N ILE A 34 -1.44 16.70 -22.18
CA ILE A 34 -1.76 16.11 -20.88
C ILE A 34 -0.43 16.03 -20.13
N THR A 35 -0.13 17.05 -19.37
CA THR A 35 0.91 16.98 -18.34
C THR A 35 0.39 16.01 -17.27
N VAL A 36 0.73 14.72 -17.44
CA VAL A 36 0.56 13.76 -16.35
C VAL A 36 1.49 14.27 -15.24
N PRO A 37 0.96 14.69 -14.10
CA PRO A 37 1.82 15.06 -12.98
C PRO A 37 2.69 13.85 -12.67
N THR A 38 4.00 14.02 -12.80
CA THR A 38 4.96 13.01 -12.31
C THR A 38 4.66 12.81 -10.83
N PRO A 39 4.28 11.60 -10.38
CA PRO A 39 4.08 11.38 -8.96
C PRO A 39 5.38 11.80 -8.25
N GLY A 40 5.29 12.82 -7.41
CA GLY A 40 6.39 13.16 -6.52
C GLY A 40 6.74 11.92 -5.67
N PRO A 41 7.93 11.88 -5.06
CA PRO A 41 8.30 10.78 -4.20
C PRO A 41 7.22 10.64 -3.13
N THR A 42 6.40 9.60 -3.25
CA THR A 42 5.37 9.29 -2.26
C THR A 42 6.10 8.91 -0.98
N ALA A 43 5.99 9.74 0.06
CA ALA A 43 6.54 9.40 1.36
C ALA A 43 5.99 8.03 1.77
N LEU A 44 6.90 7.14 2.23
CA LEU A 44 6.48 5.82 2.66
C LEU A 44 5.59 5.97 3.91
N PRO A 45 4.43 5.30 3.96
CA PRO A 45 3.49 5.43 5.08
C PRO A 45 4.10 5.08 6.44
N ILE A 46 5.10 4.19 6.44
CA ILE A 46 5.96 3.88 7.58
C ILE A 46 7.33 4.44 7.23
N SER A 47 7.63 5.65 7.71
CA SER A 47 8.83 6.40 7.33
C SER A 47 10.09 5.85 7.99
N ASP A 48 10.00 5.44 9.25
CA ASP A 48 11.09 4.82 10.00
C ASP A 48 10.63 3.61 10.82
N ILE A 49 11.57 2.71 11.08
CA ILE A 49 11.41 1.55 11.95
C ILE A 49 12.71 1.35 12.74
N ARG A 50 12.60 1.20 14.05
CA ARG A 50 13.75 0.96 14.92
C ARG A 50 13.39 0.02 16.07
N MET A 51 14.36 -0.77 16.48
CA MET A 51 14.25 -1.57 17.70
C MET A 51 14.69 -0.72 18.88
N THR A 52 13.97 -0.84 20.02
CA THR A 52 14.25 -0.09 21.25
C THR A 52 14.16 -0.97 22.47
N THR A 53 14.80 -0.57 23.57
CA THR A 53 14.68 -1.25 24.86
C THR A 53 13.56 -0.70 25.73
N ASP A 54 12.95 0.41 25.31
CA ASP A 54 11.88 1.11 26.03
C ASP A 54 10.70 1.43 25.12
N GLU A 55 9.54 1.67 25.71
CA GLU A 55 8.30 2.00 25.00
C GLU A 55 8.20 3.47 24.62
N THR A 56 9.19 4.28 24.95
CA THR A 56 9.28 5.70 24.53
C THR A 56 10.03 5.88 23.22
N GLY A 57 10.71 4.82 22.74
CA GLY A 57 11.47 4.84 21.49
C GLY A 57 12.78 5.60 21.57
N THR A 58 13.25 5.95 22.79
CA THR A 58 14.44 6.79 22.99
C THR A 58 15.75 6.02 22.97
N THR A 59 15.74 4.77 23.46
CA THR A 59 16.93 3.95 23.57
C THR A 59 16.92 2.87 22.48
N GLN A 60 17.57 3.17 21.35
CA GLN A 60 17.72 2.21 20.27
C GLN A 60 18.64 1.05 20.66
N ALA A 61 18.29 -0.16 20.24
CA ALA A 61 19.08 -1.35 20.47
C ALA A 61 18.94 -2.34 19.31
N VAL A 62 20.06 -2.94 18.94
CA VAL A 62 20.10 -4.09 18.02
C VAL A 62 20.46 -5.39 18.71
N THR A 63 20.81 -5.31 20.00
CA THR A 63 21.16 -6.45 20.84
C THR A 63 20.38 -6.39 22.15
N TYR A 64 19.84 -7.52 22.57
CA TYR A 64 18.98 -7.69 23.75
C TYR A 64 19.56 -8.72 24.70
N SER A 65 19.30 -8.52 25.98
CA SER A 65 19.50 -9.57 26.99
C SER A 65 18.33 -10.58 26.95
N PRO A 66 18.54 -11.83 27.37
CA PRO A 66 17.52 -12.89 27.27
C PRO A 66 16.19 -12.60 27.96
N LYS A 67 16.18 -11.73 28.97
CA LYS A 67 14.97 -11.35 29.74
C LYS A 67 14.30 -10.06 29.27
N GLN A 68 14.91 -9.34 28.35
CA GLN A 68 14.34 -8.09 27.85
C GLN A 68 13.17 -8.33 26.90
N SER A 69 12.17 -7.46 26.96
CA SER A 69 11.12 -7.40 25.94
C SER A 69 11.67 -6.80 24.66
N PHE A 70 11.19 -7.28 23.54
CA PHE A 70 11.47 -6.65 22.24
C PHE A 70 10.43 -5.57 22.00
N VAL A 71 10.90 -4.38 21.62
CA VAL A 71 10.03 -3.26 21.25
C VAL A 71 10.45 -2.78 19.88
N VAL A 72 9.52 -2.74 18.94
CA VAL A 72 9.71 -2.12 17.62
C VAL A 72 8.91 -0.84 17.57
N PHE A 73 9.59 0.25 17.28
CA PHE A 73 9.01 1.59 17.17
C PHE A 73 8.83 1.96 15.70
N LEU A 74 7.70 2.55 15.38
CA LEU A 74 7.31 2.94 14.02
C LEU A 74 7.01 4.43 13.99
N ASP A 75 7.56 5.14 13.01
CA ASP A 75 7.14 6.49 12.68
C ASP A 75 6.17 6.44 11.50
N LEU A 76 4.95 6.95 11.72
CA LEU A 76 3.82 6.82 10.84
C LEU A 76 3.50 8.14 10.14
N SER A 77 3.22 8.11 8.83
CA SER A 77 2.96 9.30 8.05
C SER A 77 2.05 8.96 6.87
N GLY A 78 0.97 9.71 6.68
CA GLY A 78 0.09 9.56 5.52
C GLY A 78 -0.67 8.22 5.45
N ILE A 79 -0.83 7.53 6.58
CA ILE A 79 -1.61 6.30 6.66
C ILE A 79 -3.11 6.65 6.69
N GLN A 80 -3.91 5.90 5.96
CA GLN A 80 -5.37 6.04 5.98
C GLN A 80 -5.94 5.50 7.30
N ILE A 81 -6.90 6.21 7.87
CA ILE A 81 -7.66 5.73 9.04
C ILE A 81 -8.31 4.39 8.71
N GLY A 82 -8.23 3.45 9.65
CA GLY A 82 -8.73 2.09 9.47
C GLY A 82 -7.75 1.13 8.79
N SER A 83 -6.58 1.59 8.34
CA SER A 83 -5.53 0.69 7.86
C SER A 83 -5.02 -0.20 8.98
N VAL A 84 -4.73 -1.45 8.65
CA VAL A 84 -4.19 -2.41 9.61
C VAL A 84 -2.66 -2.45 9.48
N ILE A 85 -1.97 -2.19 10.59
CA ILE A 85 -0.52 -2.36 10.74
C ILE A 85 -0.30 -3.65 11.50
N GLU A 86 0.47 -4.59 10.94
CA GLU A 86 0.72 -5.89 11.54
C GLU A 86 2.23 -6.07 11.75
N ALA A 87 2.63 -6.57 12.93
CA ALA A 87 3.99 -6.95 13.25
C ALA A 87 4.10 -8.47 13.35
N LYS A 88 4.94 -9.07 12.52
CA LYS A 88 5.25 -10.51 12.53
C LYS A 88 6.67 -10.72 13.04
N TRP A 89 6.80 -11.44 14.15
CA TRP A 89 8.07 -11.70 14.81
C TRP A 89 8.58 -13.10 14.47
N TYR A 90 9.85 -13.20 14.15
CA TYR A 90 10.47 -14.45 13.74
C TYR A 90 11.78 -14.73 14.49
N SER A 91 12.01 -15.99 14.81
CA SER A 91 13.35 -16.49 15.09
C SER A 91 14.01 -16.83 13.76
N VAL A 92 15.11 -16.17 13.42
CA VAL A 92 15.80 -16.36 12.14
C VAL A 92 16.84 -17.48 12.21
N ASN A 93 17.73 -17.39 13.22
CA ASN A 93 18.73 -18.40 13.50
C ASN A 93 18.95 -18.47 14.99
N VAL A 94 18.27 -19.40 15.63
CA VAL A 94 18.25 -19.61 17.08
C VAL A 94 18.54 -21.07 17.36
N VAL A 95 19.42 -21.35 18.31
CA VAL A 95 19.82 -22.73 18.64
C VAL A 95 18.59 -23.53 19.11
N GLY A 96 18.37 -24.68 18.50
CA GLY A 96 17.27 -25.58 18.82
C GLY A 96 15.90 -25.17 18.27
N VAL A 97 15.82 -24.13 17.47
CA VAL A 97 14.61 -23.66 16.80
C VAL A 97 14.77 -23.75 15.28
N THR A 98 13.72 -24.19 14.60
CA THR A 98 13.70 -24.20 13.13
C THR A 98 13.92 -22.77 12.60
N PRO A 99 14.82 -22.55 11.64
CA PRO A 99 15.06 -21.23 11.06
C PRO A 99 13.80 -20.58 10.50
N ASN A 100 13.67 -19.26 10.67
CA ASN A 100 12.54 -18.46 10.21
C ASN A 100 11.18 -18.91 10.78
N THR A 101 11.16 -19.39 12.02
CA THR A 101 9.92 -19.74 12.72
C THR A 101 9.18 -18.49 13.17
N LEU A 102 7.90 -18.38 12.82
CA LEU A 102 7.01 -17.32 13.29
C LEU A 102 6.78 -17.50 14.81
N ILE A 103 7.07 -16.47 15.58
CA ILE A 103 6.92 -16.45 17.05
C ILE A 103 5.58 -15.86 17.44
N ASN A 104 5.23 -14.71 16.87
CA ASN A 104 4.02 -13.97 17.20
C ASN A 104 3.57 -13.07 16.06
N VAL A 105 2.27 -12.76 16.06
CA VAL A 105 1.65 -11.73 15.21
C VAL A 105 0.87 -10.81 16.14
N SER A 106 1.04 -9.50 15.94
CA SER A 106 0.28 -8.46 16.64
C SER A 106 -0.19 -7.46 15.61
N ASP A 107 -1.38 -6.92 15.76
CA ASP A 107 -1.95 -5.93 14.85
C ASP A 107 -2.46 -4.70 15.59
N TYR A 108 -2.55 -3.61 14.85
CA TYR A 108 -3.10 -2.33 15.26
C TYR A 108 -3.87 -1.70 14.11
N THR A 109 -5.09 -1.28 14.38
CA THR A 109 -5.88 -0.50 13.41
C THR A 109 -5.58 0.97 13.59
N TYR A 110 -5.07 1.62 12.54
CA TYR A 110 -4.62 3.01 12.59
C TYR A 110 -5.76 3.99 12.85
N GLU A 111 -5.57 4.83 13.85
CA GLU A 111 -6.46 5.94 14.21
C GLU A 111 -5.85 7.30 13.85
N ALA A 112 -6.71 8.29 13.65
CA ALA A 112 -6.27 9.63 13.27
C ALA A 112 -5.36 10.27 14.34
N GLY A 113 -4.30 10.93 13.86
CA GLY A 113 -3.40 11.70 14.72
C GLY A 113 -2.26 10.91 15.37
N VAL A 114 -2.22 9.58 15.18
CA VAL A 114 -1.11 8.75 15.67
C VAL A 114 0.09 8.94 14.75
N GLN A 115 1.15 9.56 15.23
CA GLN A 115 2.40 9.79 14.48
C GLN A 115 3.45 8.72 14.76
N THR A 116 3.39 8.11 15.95
CA THR A 116 4.30 7.04 16.37
C THR A 116 3.51 5.92 17.00
N PHE A 117 3.96 4.69 16.79
CA PHE A 117 3.36 3.50 17.39
C PHE A 117 4.44 2.48 17.72
N HIS A 118 4.20 1.61 18.69
CA HIS A 118 5.13 0.52 18.97
C HIS A 118 4.41 -0.80 19.21
N PHE A 119 5.05 -1.88 18.79
CA PHE A 119 4.67 -3.23 19.19
C PHE A 119 5.69 -3.76 20.19
N LYS A 120 5.20 -4.46 21.21
CA LYS A 120 6.01 -5.08 22.25
C LYS A 120 5.80 -6.59 22.27
N LEU A 121 6.89 -7.32 22.33
CA LEU A 121 6.88 -8.76 22.47
C LEU A 121 7.64 -9.17 23.73
N ASN A 122 6.94 -9.86 24.66
CA ASN A 122 7.51 -10.38 25.90
C ASN A 122 7.85 -11.85 25.75
N ALA A 123 8.86 -12.33 26.47
CA ALA A 123 9.13 -13.74 26.56
C ALA A 123 7.93 -14.45 27.27
N THR A 124 7.45 -15.52 26.69
CA THR A 124 6.26 -16.24 27.17
C THR A 124 6.55 -16.96 28.51
N GLY A 125 5.61 -16.89 29.44
CA GLY A 125 5.67 -17.63 30.68
C GLY A 125 6.81 -17.25 31.64
N GLY A 126 7.34 -16.01 31.56
CA GLY A 126 8.49 -15.57 32.36
C GLY A 126 9.81 -16.22 31.97
N GLY A 127 9.84 -16.84 30.77
CA GLY A 127 11.01 -17.46 30.20
C GLY A 127 12.07 -16.44 29.71
N GLN A 128 13.06 -16.98 29.03
CA GLN A 128 14.13 -16.20 28.42
C GLN A 128 14.15 -16.46 26.92
N TRP A 129 14.51 -15.43 26.17
CA TRP A 129 14.77 -15.58 24.75
C TRP A 129 16.07 -16.38 24.57
N PRO A 130 16.08 -17.44 23.79
CA PRO A 130 17.32 -18.10 23.42
C PRO A 130 18.24 -17.17 22.67
N ALA A 131 19.55 -17.34 22.82
CA ALA A 131 20.54 -16.59 22.07
C ALA A 131 20.42 -16.88 20.56
N GLY A 132 20.55 -15.84 19.75
CA GLY A 132 20.43 -15.97 18.31
C GLY A 132 19.95 -14.72 17.61
N SER A 133 19.66 -14.84 16.30
CA SER A 133 19.14 -13.76 15.48
C SER A 133 17.63 -13.84 15.32
N TYR A 134 17.02 -12.69 15.36
CA TYR A 134 15.57 -12.46 15.26
C TYR A 134 15.27 -11.37 14.25
N LYS A 135 14.03 -11.28 13.80
CA LYS A 135 13.54 -10.18 12.99
C LYS A 135 12.08 -9.87 13.31
N VAL A 136 11.68 -8.65 13.01
CA VAL A 136 10.27 -8.26 12.91
C VAL A 136 10.00 -7.69 11.53
N GLU A 137 8.93 -8.16 10.93
CA GLU A 137 8.40 -7.67 9.66
C GLU A 137 7.14 -6.87 9.94
N ILE A 138 7.05 -5.67 9.36
CA ILE A 138 5.88 -4.81 9.46
C ILE A 138 5.13 -4.82 8.15
N TYR A 139 3.86 -5.08 8.25
CA TYR A 139 2.91 -5.10 7.13
C TYR A 139 1.92 -3.95 7.26
N LEU A 140 1.52 -3.39 6.15
CA LEU A 140 0.44 -2.41 6.04
C LEU A 140 -0.63 -2.99 5.10
N ASN A 141 -1.83 -3.21 5.63
CA ASN A 141 -2.94 -3.84 4.89
C ASN A 141 -2.52 -5.16 4.19
N GLY A 142 -1.75 -5.99 4.88
CA GLY A 142 -1.25 -7.28 4.37
C GLY A 142 -0.04 -7.21 3.44
N VAL A 143 0.45 -6.01 3.08
CA VAL A 143 1.64 -5.82 2.26
C VAL A 143 2.84 -5.52 3.13
N LYS A 144 3.94 -6.26 2.97
CA LYS A 144 5.18 -6.03 3.73
C LYS A 144 5.75 -4.65 3.40
N ALA A 145 5.86 -3.80 4.42
CA ALA A 145 6.33 -2.43 4.32
C ALA A 145 7.77 -2.26 4.79
N ARG A 146 8.14 -2.91 5.91
CA ARG A 146 9.45 -2.77 6.56
C ARG A 146 9.89 -4.08 7.22
N GLU A 147 11.19 -4.16 7.51
CA GLU A 147 11.80 -5.24 8.29
C GLU A 147 12.98 -4.69 9.08
N VAL A 148 13.18 -5.18 10.29
CA VAL A 148 14.40 -4.94 11.08
C VAL A 148 14.83 -6.22 11.78
N SER A 149 16.15 -6.46 11.77
CA SER A 149 16.78 -7.59 12.45
C SER A 149 17.46 -7.15 13.74
N PHE A 150 17.51 -8.06 14.71
CA PHE A 150 18.14 -7.84 15.99
C PHE A 150 18.67 -9.17 16.58
N TYR A 151 19.39 -9.10 17.69
CA TYR A 151 20.09 -10.25 18.30
C TYR A 151 19.77 -10.36 19.77
N VAL A 152 19.84 -11.58 20.28
CA VAL A 152 19.86 -11.91 21.72
C VAL A 152 21.18 -12.60 22.03
N ASN A 153 21.87 -12.11 23.05
CA ASN A 153 23.15 -12.65 23.54
C ASN A 153 22.97 -13.48 24.81
#